data_895708c68a42f3186c1ee575dd4d70a0
#
_entry.id   895708c68a42f3186c1ee575dd4d70a0
#
_cell.length_a   1.000
_cell.length_b   1.000
_cell.length_c   1.000
_cell.angle_alpha   90.00
_cell.angle_beta   90.00
_cell.angle_gamma   90.00
#
_symmetry.space_group_name_H-M   'P 1'
#
loop_
_entity.id
_entity.type
_entity.pdbx_description
1 polymer ?
#
loop_
_entity_poly.entity_id
_entity_poly.type
_entity_poly.pdbx_seq_one_letter_code
_entity_poly.pdbx_strand_id
1 'polypeptide(L)'
;MTSVPPELAARAATALLAAVRLLPVAIASPFLGGPLVPPVVRVALAAGLGAVVATLRPAALPPDALTLAAGGARELALGIVLAFLVSAPVEAARAAGRLADTLRGATLAELHVAPIRQRESAAGDLLAQWVVVLAAWAGADRLVVAGLLGTFASAVPGAAFPAAAALGVSLRAASDLVASAFLIAAPAAGGVLAADLALALVARVAPQLGAVNAAQPARAALGLLALGAGAATAGGRLVQLVALAGRGVALVAGGAP
;
A
#
# COMPACT_ATOMS: atom_id res chain seq x y z
N MET A 1 -40.14 -12.19 -24.69
CA MET A 1 -38.95 -11.73 -23.94
C MET A 1 -38.91 -12.54 -22.66
N THR A 2 -37.99 -13.48 -22.54
CA THR A 2 -37.82 -14.33 -21.36
C THR A 2 -37.32 -13.46 -20.21
N SER A 3 -38.20 -13.23 -19.22
CA SER A 3 -37.80 -12.49 -18.01
C SER A 3 -36.71 -13.28 -17.29
N VAL A 4 -35.58 -12.61 -17.01
CA VAL A 4 -34.48 -13.21 -16.22
C VAL A 4 -35.06 -13.63 -14.85
N PRO A 5 -34.80 -14.85 -14.36
CA PRO A 5 -35.25 -15.27 -13.04
C PRO A 5 -34.75 -14.30 -11.97
N PRO A 6 -35.61 -13.87 -11.03
CA PRO A 6 -35.25 -12.87 -10.01
C PRO A 6 -34.03 -13.26 -9.17
N GLU A 7 -33.83 -14.55 -8.93
CA GLU A 7 -32.66 -15.05 -8.22
C GLU A 7 -31.35 -14.83 -9.01
N LEU A 8 -31.39 -15.01 -10.31
CA LEU A 8 -30.23 -14.77 -11.18
C LEU A 8 -29.89 -13.28 -11.25
N ALA A 9 -30.92 -12.43 -11.34
CA ALA A 9 -30.75 -10.98 -11.28
C ALA A 9 -30.17 -10.50 -9.95
N ALA A 10 -30.63 -11.07 -8.81
CA ALA A 10 -30.09 -10.75 -7.49
C ALA A 10 -28.63 -11.18 -7.34
N ARG A 11 -28.26 -12.38 -7.81
CA ARG A 11 -26.86 -12.84 -7.82
C ARG A 11 -25.98 -11.97 -8.71
N ALA A 12 -26.46 -11.58 -9.90
CA ALA A 12 -25.70 -10.69 -10.78
C ALA A 12 -25.47 -9.31 -10.16
N ALA A 13 -26.49 -8.72 -9.54
CA ALA A 13 -26.35 -7.45 -8.81
C ALA A 13 -25.36 -7.56 -7.64
N THR A 14 -25.43 -8.64 -6.87
CA THR A 14 -24.48 -8.91 -5.77
C THR A 14 -23.07 -9.07 -6.28
N ALA A 15 -22.85 -9.82 -7.37
CA ALA A 15 -21.55 -10.01 -7.99
C ALA A 15 -20.96 -8.67 -8.47
N LEU A 16 -21.77 -7.83 -9.09
CA LEU A 16 -21.36 -6.50 -9.55
C LEU A 16 -20.96 -5.62 -8.38
N LEU A 17 -21.77 -5.53 -7.33
CA LEU A 17 -21.48 -4.71 -6.15
C LEU A 17 -20.21 -5.20 -5.44
N ALA A 18 -20.05 -6.50 -5.28
CA ALA A 18 -18.84 -7.07 -4.70
C ALA A 18 -17.59 -6.82 -5.58
N ALA A 19 -17.71 -6.90 -6.89
CA ALA A 19 -16.63 -6.58 -7.82
C ALA A 19 -16.24 -5.09 -7.72
N VAL A 20 -17.21 -4.18 -7.59
CA VAL A 20 -16.97 -2.73 -7.40
C VAL A 20 -16.19 -2.47 -6.10
N ARG A 21 -16.47 -3.17 -4.99
CA ARG A 21 -15.69 -3.09 -3.75
C ARG A 21 -14.25 -3.58 -3.93
N LEU A 22 -14.06 -4.69 -4.63
CA LEU A 22 -12.76 -5.32 -4.78
C LEU A 22 -11.88 -4.67 -5.85
N LEU A 23 -12.46 -3.96 -6.81
CA LEU A 23 -11.72 -3.36 -7.93
C LEU A 23 -10.64 -2.36 -7.48
N PRO A 24 -10.90 -1.37 -6.60
CA PRO A 24 -9.86 -0.48 -6.10
C PRO A 24 -8.73 -1.23 -5.39
N VAL A 25 -9.08 -2.29 -4.65
CA VAL A 25 -8.09 -3.13 -3.95
C VAL A 25 -7.23 -3.89 -4.95
N ALA A 26 -7.82 -4.49 -5.98
CA ALA A 26 -7.09 -5.20 -7.03
C ALA A 26 -6.16 -4.28 -7.85
N ILE A 27 -6.51 -2.98 -7.95
CA ILE A 27 -5.67 -1.98 -8.63
C ILE A 27 -4.48 -1.54 -7.75
N ALA A 28 -4.71 -1.26 -6.48
CA ALA A 28 -3.73 -0.64 -5.60
C ALA A 28 -2.91 -1.66 -4.79
N SER A 29 -3.49 -2.83 -4.47
CA SER A 29 -2.85 -3.80 -3.58
C SER A 29 -1.77 -4.61 -4.30
N PRO A 30 -0.54 -4.59 -3.82
CA PRO A 30 0.53 -5.45 -4.34
C PRO A 30 0.27 -6.94 -4.04
N PHE A 31 -0.56 -7.26 -3.05
CA PHE A 31 -0.88 -8.64 -2.66
C PHE A 31 -1.94 -9.30 -3.58
N LEU A 32 -2.72 -8.50 -4.31
CA LEU A 32 -3.72 -8.98 -5.28
C LEU A 32 -3.31 -8.71 -6.74
N GLY A 33 -2.03 -8.43 -6.96
CA GLY A 33 -1.49 -8.25 -8.29
C GLY A 33 -0.85 -6.89 -8.54
N GLY A 34 -1.33 -5.82 -7.94
CA GLY A 34 -0.73 -4.50 -8.00
C GLY A 34 -0.41 -3.97 -9.41
N PRO A 35 0.53 -3.04 -9.53
CA PRO A 35 0.88 -2.42 -10.82
C PRO A 35 1.50 -3.38 -11.85
N LEU A 36 2.03 -4.52 -11.41
CA LEU A 36 2.70 -5.50 -12.27
C LEU A 36 1.74 -6.34 -13.11
N VAL A 37 0.45 -6.42 -12.70
CA VAL A 37 -0.56 -7.22 -13.38
C VAL A 37 -1.32 -6.38 -14.41
N PRO A 38 -1.55 -6.88 -15.63
CA PRO A 38 -2.34 -6.17 -16.64
C PRO A 38 -3.72 -5.77 -16.16
N PRO A 39 -4.26 -4.59 -16.54
CA PRO A 39 -5.56 -4.10 -16.08
C PRO A 39 -6.71 -5.09 -16.30
N VAL A 40 -6.70 -5.82 -17.41
CA VAL A 40 -7.73 -6.82 -17.74
C VAL A 40 -7.75 -7.94 -16.69
N VAL A 41 -6.60 -8.40 -16.22
CA VAL A 41 -6.50 -9.47 -15.21
C VAL A 41 -6.98 -8.97 -13.85
N ARG A 42 -6.73 -7.70 -13.50
CA ARG A 42 -7.24 -7.10 -12.24
C ARG A 42 -8.76 -7.02 -12.23
N VAL A 43 -9.35 -6.60 -13.36
CA VAL A 43 -10.81 -6.56 -13.52
C VAL A 43 -11.39 -7.98 -13.47
N ALA A 44 -10.77 -8.94 -14.17
CA ALA A 44 -11.19 -10.33 -14.15
C ALA A 44 -11.11 -10.94 -12.74
N LEU A 45 -10.06 -10.61 -11.97
CA LEU A 45 -9.91 -11.05 -10.58
C LEU A 45 -11.03 -10.48 -9.69
N ALA A 46 -11.29 -9.16 -9.78
CA ALA A 46 -12.36 -8.52 -9.03
C ALA A 46 -13.74 -9.10 -9.39
N ALA A 47 -14.01 -9.31 -10.68
CA ALA A 47 -15.26 -9.90 -11.15
C ALA A 47 -15.39 -11.37 -10.71
N GLY A 48 -14.34 -12.17 -10.82
CA GLY A 48 -14.33 -13.59 -10.41
C GLY A 48 -14.56 -13.73 -8.91
N LEU A 49 -13.88 -12.96 -8.07
CA LEU A 49 -14.10 -12.94 -6.63
C LEU A 49 -15.50 -12.42 -6.29
N GLY A 50 -16.00 -11.40 -7.00
CA GLY A 50 -17.36 -10.90 -6.85
C GLY A 50 -18.42 -11.98 -7.16
N ALA A 51 -18.19 -12.79 -8.19
CA ALA A 51 -19.07 -13.93 -8.50
C ALA A 51 -19.06 -14.99 -7.40
N VAL A 52 -17.88 -15.29 -6.83
CA VAL A 52 -17.78 -16.21 -5.68
C VAL A 52 -18.53 -15.66 -4.47
N VAL A 53 -18.40 -14.37 -4.17
CA VAL A 53 -19.15 -13.72 -3.07
C VAL A 53 -20.66 -13.85 -3.31
N ALA A 54 -21.14 -13.64 -4.53
CA ALA A 54 -22.56 -13.74 -4.87
C ALA A 54 -23.13 -15.15 -4.72
N THR A 55 -22.30 -16.19 -4.84
CA THR A 55 -22.73 -17.57 -4.57
C THR A 55 -22.82 -17.87 -3.08
N LEU A 56 -21.90 -17.32 -2.28
CA LEU A 56 -21.80 -17.57 -0.84
C LEU A 56 -22.73 -16.66 -0.01
N ARG A 57 -22.98 -15.44 -0.47
CA ARG A 57 -23.71 -14.37 0.24
C ARG A 57 -24.61 -13.60 -0.72
N PRO A 58 -25.66 -14.21 -1.28
CA PRO A 58 -26.60 -13.51 -2.16
C PRO A 58 -27.29 -12.38 -1.37
N ALA A 59 -27.29 -11.16 -1.93
CA ALA A 59 -28.04 -10.04 -1.40
C ALA A 59 -29.42 -9.96 -2.08
N ALA A 60 -30.34 -9.24 -1.46
CA ALA A 60 -31.62 -8.95 -2.09
C ALA A 60 -31.42 -8.11 -3.37
N LEU A 61 -32.26 -8.35 -4.37
CA LEU A 61 -32.26 -7.54 -5.60
C LEU A 61 -32.64 -6.10 -5.25
N PRO A 62 -31.82 -5.09 -5.63
CA PRO A 62 -32.20 -3.68 -5.47
C PRO A 62 -33.51 -3.40 -6.21
N PRO A 63 -34.43 -2.60 -5.62
CA PRO A 63 -35.76 -2.38 -6.19
C PRO A 63 -35.70 -1.55 -7.48
N ASP A 64 -34.70 -0.71 -7.65
CA ASP A 64 -34.54 0.19 -8.80
C ASP A 64 -33.06 0.43 -9.13
N ALA A 65 -32.82 1.03 -10.29
CA ALA A 65 -31.47 1.38 -10.75
C ALA A 65 -30.78 2.44 -9.87
N LEU A 66 -31.55 3.32 -9.23
CA LEU A 66 -31.01 4.36 -8.36
C LEU A 66 -30.43 3.74 -7.07
N THR A 67 -31.15 2.80 -6.47
CA THR A 67 -30.70 2.04 -5.30
C THR A 67 -29.45 1.20 -5.62
N LEU A 68 -29.41 0.57 -6.81
CA LEU A 68 -28.22 -0.15 -7.27
C LEU A 68 -27.03 0.79 -7.44
N ALA A 69 -27.23 1.95 -8.06
CA ALA A 69 -26.16 2.95 -8.25
C ALA A 69 -25.66 3.52 -6.91
N ALA A 70 -26.57 3.82 -5.99
CA ALA A 70 -26.21 4.27 -4.64
C ALA A 70 -25.44 3.18 -3.86
N GLY A 71 -25.85 1.90 -3.98
CA GLY A 71 -25.12 0.76 -3.47
C GLY A 71 -23.71 0.69 -4.08
N GLY A 72 -23.59 0.80 -5.39
CA GLY A 72 -22.30 0.83 -6.09
C GLY A 72 -21.38 1.95 -5.64
N ALA A 73 -21.90 3.16 -5.42
CA ALA A 73 -21.11 4.28 -4.89
C ALA A 73 -20.58 4.00 -3.47
N ARG A 74 -21.39 3.40 -2.61
CA ARG A 74 -20.98 2.98 -1.26
C ARG A 74 -19.90 1.90 -1.31
N GLU A 75 -20.08 0.90 -2.18
CA GLU A 75 -19.11 -0.17 -2.39
C GLU A 75 -17.77 0.35 -2.92
N LEU A 76 -17.81 1.30 -3.86
CA LEU A 76 -16.60 1.96 -4.37
C LEU A 76 -15.90 2.73 -3.27
N ALA A 77 -16.63 3.51 -2.47
CA ALA A 77 -16.06 4.27 -1.34
C ALA A 77 -15.38 3.34 -0.32
N LEU A 78 -16.07 2.25 0.06
CA LEU A 78 -15.48 1.23 0.94
C LEU A 78 -14.27 0.57 0.31
N GLY A 79 -14.34 0.23 -0.98
CA GLY A 79 -13.23 -0.35 -1.74
C GLY A 79 -12.00 0.56 -1.78
N ILE A 80 -12.16 1.88 -1.91
CA ILE A 80 -11.06 2.86 -1.87
C ILE A 80 -10.41 2.87 -0.47
N VAL A 81 -11.21 2.87 0.60
CA VAL A 81 -10.68 2.80 1.97
C VAL A 81 -9.88 1.51 2.19
N LEU A 82 -10.43 0.38 1.77
CA LEU A 82 -9.76 -0.92 1.87
C LEU A 82 -8.46 -0.96 1.05
N ALA A 83 -8.49 -0.41 -0.17
CA ALA A 83 -7.32 -0.29 -1.05
C ALA A 83 -6.21 0.54 -0.39
N PHE A 84 -6.55 1.67 0.22
CA PHE A 84 -5.60 2.49 0.97
C PHE A 84 -4.98 1.72 2.14
N LEU A 85 -5.79 1.06 2.98
CA LEU A 85 -5.30 0.30 4.13
C LEU A 85 -4.32 -0.81 3.70
N VAL A 86 -4.66 -1.54 2.65
CA VAL A 86 -3.85 -2.67 2.16
C VAL A 86 -2.57 -2.20 1.48
N SER A 87 -2.58 -1.05 0.79
CA SER A 87 -1.39 -0.50 0.14
C SER A 87 -0.45 0.26 1.09
N ALA A 88 -0.96 0.77 2.22
CA ALA A 88 -0.22 1.62 3.15
C ALA A 88 1.15 1.06 3.60
N PRO A 89 1.34 -0.23 3.92
CA PRO A 89 2.66 -0.78 4.28
C PRO A 89 3.69 -0.65 3.16
N VAL A 90 3.29 -0.91 1.92
CA VAL A 90 4.17 -0.84 0.75
C VAL A 90 4.49 0.62 0.41
N GLU A 91 3.51 1.51 0.54
CA GLU A 91 3.73 2.95 0.35
C GLU A 91 4.62 3.55 1.46
N ALA A 92 4.52 3.07 2.70
CA ALA A 92 5.44 3.46 3.77
C ALA A 92 6.89 3.08 3.45
N ALA A 93 7.12 1.86 2.95
CA ALA A 93 8.42 1.39 2.53
C ALA A 93 8.97 2.19 1.35
N ARG A 94 8.12 2.46 0.34
CA ARG A 94 8.48 3.29 -0.82
C ARG A 94 8.83 4.71 -0.39
N ALA A 95 8.05 5.32 0.49
CA ALA A 95 8.32 6.64 1.03
C ALA A 95 9.63 6.68 1.83
N ALA A 96 9.92 5.65 2.64
CA ALA A 96 11.19 5.53 3.36
C ALA A 96 12.39 5.48 2.42
N GLY A 97 12.32 4.68 1.35
CA GLY A 97 13.38 4.60 0.36
C GLY A 97 13.58 5.90 -0.40
N ARG A 98 12.50 6.59 -0.79
CA ARG A 98 12.57 7.93 -1.42
C ARG A 98 13.24 8.94 -0.49
N LEU A 99 12.88 8.92 0.79
CA LEU A 99 13.50 9.80 1.78
C LEU A 99 15.00 9.50 1.92
N ALA A 100 15.39 8.24 2.00
CA ALA A 100 16.78 7.83 2.04
C ALA A 100 17.55 8.28 0.77
N ASP A 101 16.98 8.09 -0.43
CA ASP A 101 17.57 8.52 -1.69
C ASP A 101 17.70 10.04 -1.79
N THR A 102 16.71 10.78 -1.29
CA THR A 102 16.77 12.25 -1.24
C THR A 102 17.89 12.74 -0.31
N LEU A 103 17.98 12.17 0.90
CA LEU A 103 19.00 12.56 1.88
C LEU A 103 20.43 12.31 1.39
N ARG A 104 20.66 11.20 0.70
CA ARG A 104 21.99 10.89 0.14
C ARG A 104 22.28 11.56 -1.21
N GLY A 105 21.35 12.38 -1.74
CA GLY A 105 21.51 13.13 -2.98
C GLY A 105 21.39 12.29 -4.26
N ALA A 106 20.87 11.06 -4.19
CA ALA A 106 20.69 10.18 -5.35
C ALA A 106 19.67 10.74 -6.35
N THR A 107 18.70 11.54 -5.90
CA THR A 107 17.70 12.20 -6.74
C THR A 107 18.28 13.28 -7.66
N LEU A 108 19.47 13.83 -7.36
CA LEU A 108 20.14 14.78 -8.24
C LEU A 108 20.63 14.13 -9.55
N ALA A 109 20.96 12.84 -9.51
CA ALA A 109 21.33 12.08 -10.71
C ALA A 109 20.12 11.88 -11.66
N GLU A 110 18.92 11.78 -11.13
CA GLU A 110 17.68 11.61 -11.90
C GLU A 110 17.31 12.86 -12.71
N LEU A 111 17.71 14.04 -12.28
CA LEU A 111 17.49 15.29 -13.00
C LEU A 111 18.29 15.39 -14.31
N HIS A 112 19.37 14.60 -14.46
CA HIS A 112 20.25 14.61 -15.64
C HIS A 112 19.88 13.55 -16.67
N VAL A 113 19.00 12.60 -16.35
CA VAL A 113 18.54 11.53 -17.25
C VAL A 113 17.08 11.77 -17.61
N ALA A 114 16.85 12.61 -18.63
CA ALA A 114 15.52 12.74 -19.25
C ALA A 114 15.27 11.57 -20.20
N PRO A 115 14.07 11.16 -20.51
CA PRO A 115 12.72 11.21 -19.94
C PRO A 115 12.14 9.83 -19.69
N ILE A 116 12.61 9.08 -18.71
CA ILE A 116 11.96 7.83 -18.30
C ILE A 116 10.78 8.22 -17.41
N ARG A 117 9.57 7.86 -17.85
CA ARG A 117 8.28 8.25 -17.24
C ARG A 117 8.01 7.73 -15.82
N GLN A 118 8.95 7.04 -15.19
CA GLN A 118 8.85 6.54 -13.83
C GLN A 118 10.06 7.05 -13.02
N ARG A 119 9.87 8.18 -12.38
CA ARG A 119 10.81 8.73 -11.38
C ARG A 119 10.60 8.01 -10.05
N GLU A 120 10.82 6.72 -10.01
CA GLU A 120 10.76 5.97 -8.76
C GLU A 120 12.17 5.83 -8.21
N SER A 121 12.30 6.04 -6.88
CA SER A 121 13.56 5.88 -6.17
C SER A 121 13.96 4.41 -6.15
N ALA A 122 15.18 4.09 -6.52
CA ALA A 122 15.68 2.71 -6.53
C ALA A 122 15.59 2.05 -5.14
N ALA A 123 15.89 2.80 -4.06
CA ALA A 123 15.74 2.31 -2.70
C ALA A 123 14.25 2.17 -2.33
N GLY A 124 13.39 3.06 -2.86
CA GLY A 124 11.95 2.98 -2.65
C GLY A 124 11.35 1.71 -3.25
N ASP A 125 11.70 1.39 -4.48
CA ASP A 125 11.22 0.19 -5.15
C ASP A 125 11.76 -1.09 -4.52
N LEU A 126 13.04 -1.10 -4.15
CA LEU A 126 13.65 -2.23 -3.43
C LEU A 126 12.91 -2.51 -2.11
N LEU A 127 12.69 -1.49 -1.29
CA LEU A 127 12.00 -1.64 -0.01
C LEU A 127 10.53 -2.04 -0.21
N ALA A 128 9.84 -1.51 -1.22
CA ALA A 128 8.47 -1.88 -1.55
C ALA A 128 8.35 -3.36 -1.93
N GLN A 129 9.25 -3.87 -2.77
CA GLN A 129 9.31 -5.29 -3.13
C GLN A 129 9.67 -6.15 -1.93
N TRP A 130 10.58 -5.70 -1.09
CA TRP A 130 10.98 -6.40 0.13
C TRP A 130 9.81 -6.60 1.09
N VAL A 131 8.94 -5.58 1.27
CA VAL A 131 7.70 -5.72 2.07
C VAL A 131 6.84 -6.87 1.56
N VAL A 132 6.63 -6.98 0.24
CA VAL A 132 5.80 -8.03 -0.34
C VAL A 132 6.38 -9.41 -0.04
N VAL A 133 7.69 -9.57 -0.21
CA VAL A 133 8.39 -10.83 0.09
C VAL A 133 8.32 -11.18 1.57
N LEU A 134 8.59 -10.21 2.46
CA LEU A 134 8.52 -10.41 3.91
C LEU A 134 7.10 -10.74 4.38
N ALA A 135 6.08 -10.06 3.82
CA ALA A 135 4.69 -10.34 4.13
C ALA A 135 4.29 -11.76 3.72
N ALA A 136 4.69 -12.19 2.52
CA ALA A 136 4.43 -13.55 2.05
C ALA A 136 5.14 -14.59 2.93
N TRP A 137 6.41 -14.35 3.28
CA TRP A 137 7.17 -15.26 4.17
C TRP A 137 6.57 -15.34 5.57
N ALA A 138 6.11 -14.21 6.12
CA ALA A 138 5.48 -14.16 7.45
C ALA A 138 4.00 -14.61 7.43
N GLY A 139 3.40 -14.89 6.25
CA GLY A 139 1.97 -15.22 6.10
C GLY A 139 1.03 -14.05 6.40
N ALA A 140 1.55 -12.82 6.46
CA ALA A 140 0.76 -11.63 6.76
C ALA A 140 -0.15 -11.21 5.58
N ASP A 141 0.20 -11.58 4.36
CA ASP A 141 -0.63 -11.47 3.15
C ASP A 141 -1.96 -12.21 3.30
N ARG A 142 -1.94 -13.40 3.92
CA ARG A 142 -3.16 -14.18 4.20
C ARG A 142 -4.11 -13.45 5.13
N LEU A 143 -3.59 -12.73 6.12
CA LEU A 143 -4.41 -11.91 7.03
C LEU A 143 -5.11 -10.79 6.28
N VAL A 144 -4.42 -10.16 5.32
CA VAL A 144 -5.01 -9.13 4.45
C VAL A 144 -6.13 -9.71 3.60
N VAL A 145 -5.89 -10.84 2.93
CA VAL A 145 -6.90 -11.50 2.09
C VAL A 145 -8.09 -11.97 2.94
N ALA A 146 -7.83 -12.61 4.08
CA ALA A 146 -8.88 -13.03 5.00
C ALA A 146 -9.70 -11.84 5.52
N GLY A 147 -9.05 -10.72 5.85
CA GLY A 147 -9.71 -9.48 6.24
C GLY A 147 -10.62 -8.95 5.13
N LEU A 148 -10.14 -8.90 3.88
CA LEU A 148 -10.93 -8.47 2.72
C LEU A 148 -12.17 -9.34 2.49
N LEU A 149 -12.01 -10.66 2.53
CA LEU A 149 -13.15 -11.58 2.41
C LEU A 149 -14.10 -11.48 3.61
N GLY A 150 -13.56 -11.24 4.80
CA GLY A 150 -14.32 -10.99 6.03
C GLY A 150 -15.23 -9.76 5.94
N THR A 151 -14.88 -8.74 5.11
CA THR A 151 -15.75 -7.57 4.91
C THR A 151 -17.11 -7.93 4.31
N PHE A 152 -17.22 -9.02 3.56
CA PHE A 152 -18.48 -9.50 3.02
C PHE A 152 -19.31 -10.31 4.01
N ALA A 153 -18.69 -10.77 5.11
CA ALA A 153 -19.41 -11.43 6.19
C ALA A 153 -20.17 -10.44 7.09
N SER A 154 -19.57 -9.27 7.31
CA SER A 154 -20.11 -8.22 8.20
C SER A 154 -20.92 -7.15 7.45
N ALA A 155 -20.56 -6.83 6.22
CA ALA A 155 -21.24 -5.83 5.40
C ALA A 155 -21.72 -6.46 4.07
N VAL A 156 -23.01 -6.77 4.01
CA VAL A 156 -23.66 -7.28 2.78
C VAL A 156 -23.47 -6.29 1.65
N PRO A 157 -23.18 -6.75 0.41
CA PRO A 157 -23.03 -5.86 -0.74
C PRO A 157 -24.22 -4.91 -0.93
N GLY A 158 -23.93 -3.60 -1.08
CA GLY A 158 -24.92 -2.53 -1.19
C GLY A 158 -25.40 -1.93 0.13
N ALA A 159 -25.09 -2.53 1.28
CA ALA A 159 -25.46 -2.00 2.58
C ALA A 159 -24.66 -0.74 2.98
N ALA A 160 -25.15 -0.02 3.98
CA ALA A 160 -24.39 1.07 4.58
C ALA A 160 -23.19 0.53 5.38
N PHE A 161 -22.05 1.22 5.32
CA PHE A 161 -20.88 0.91 6.13
C PHE A 161 -20.61 2.03 7.15
N PRO A 162 -19.90 1.74 8.26
CA PRO A 162 -19.62 2.72 9.30
C PRO A 162 -18.53 3.71 8.87
N ALA A 163 -18.90 4.73 8.07
CA ALA A 163 -17.98 5.68 7.45
C ALA A 163 -17.09 6.41 8.49
N ALA A 164 -17.61 6.75 9.67
CA ALA A 164 -16.84 7.41 10.73
C ALA A 164 -15.73 6.49 11.28
N ALA A 165 -16.03 5.21 11.49
CA ALA A 165 -15.03 4.23 11.91
C ALA A 165 -13.97 4.00 10.81
N ALA A 166 -14.40 3.88 9.55
CA ALA A 166 -13.52 3.75 8.40
C ALA A 166 -12.56 4.94 8.27
N LEU A 167 -13.06 6.16 8.46
CA LEU A 167 -12.23 7.38 8.48
C LEU A 167 -11.21 7.33 9.62
N GLY A 168 -11.64 6.98 10.84
CA GLY A 168 -10.74 6.89 12.00
C GLY A 168 -9.61 5.88 11.81
N VAL A 169 -9.91 4.71 11.24
CA VAL A 169 -8.90 3.68 10.92
C VAL A 169 -7.96 4.18 9.82
N SER A 170 -8.48 4.85 8.78
CA SER A 170 -7.66 5.39 7.69
C SER A 170 -6.70 6.49 8.16
N LEU A 171 -7.15 7.39 9.03
CA LEU A 171 -6.30 8.43 9.61
C LEU A 171 -5.16 7.84 10.46
N ARG A 172 -5.43 6.81 11.24
CA ARG A 172 -4.39 6.09 11.99
C ARG A 172 -3.41 5.40 11.04
N ALA A 173 -3.90 4.71 10.03
CA ALA A 173 -3.04 4.07 9.02
C ALA A 173 -2.16 5.10 8.27
N ALA A 174 -2.68 6.29 7.96
CA ALA A 174 -1.90 7.37 7.36
C ALA A 174 -0.80 7.87 8.32
N SER A 175 -1.12 8.05 9.61
CA SER A 175 -0.14 8.43 10.64
C SER A 175 0.94 7.36 10.79
N ASP A 176 0.56 6.09 10.86
CA ASP A 176 1.49 4.97 10.97
C ASP A 176 2.39 4.83 9.72
N LEU A 177 1.84 5.11 8.52
CA LEU A 177 2.59 5.15 7.27
C LEU A 177 3.69 6.19 7.35
N VAL A 178 3.35 7.43 7.69
CA VAL A 178 4.31 8.54 7.77
C VAL A 178 5.37 8.27 8.83
N ALA A 179 4.95 7.91 10.05
CA ALA A 179 5.87 7.59 11.14
C ALA A 179 6.84 6.45 10.78
N SER A 180 6.32 5.41 10.14
CA SER A 180 7.15 4.26 9.73
C SER A 180 8.10 4.61 8.60
N ALA A 181 7.71 5.46 7.65
CA ALA A 181 8.60 5.94 6.60
C ALA A 181 9.83 6.65 7.19
N PHE A 182 9.62 7.54 8.18
CA PHE A 182 10.73 8.20 8.87
C PHE A 182 11.59 7.23 9.69
N LEU A 183 10.97 6.31 10.43
CA LEU A 183 11.71 5.34 11.24
C LEU A 183 12.56 4.39 10.40
N ILE A 184 12.07 3.96 9.24
CA ILE A 184 12.81 3.08 8.33
C ILE A 184 13.94 3.85 7.64
N ALA A 185 13.75 5.13 7.32
CA ALA A 185 14.78 5.97 6.72
C ALA A 185 15.82 6.51 7.73
N ALA A 186 15.52 6.48 9.03
CA ALA A 186 16.38 7.06 10.07
C ALA A 186 17.83 6.56 10.05
N PRO A 187 18.14 5.27 9.86
CA PRO A 187 19.53 4.82 9.74
C PRO A 187 20.29 5.49 8.59
N ALA A 188 19.63 5.63 7.41
CA ALA A 188 20.22 6.30 6.26
C ALA A 188 20.49 7.78 6.56
N ALA A 189 19.54 8.47 7.21
CA ALA A 189 19.70 9.86 7.65
C ALA A 189 20.89 10.01 8.60
N GLY A 190 21.04 9.11 9.57
CA GLY A 190 22.17 9.07 10.49
C GLY A 190 23.51 8.85 9.77
N GLY A 191 23.56 7.92 8.82
CA GLY A 191 24.74 7.66 8.01
C GLY A 191 25.17 8.86 7.16
N VAL A 192 24.22 9.54 6.52
CA VAL A 192 24.46 10.77 5.74
C VAL A 192 24.97 11.88 6.66
N LEU A 193 24.33 12.10 7.80
CA LEU A 193 24.75 13.12 8.76
C LEU A 193 26.16 12.87 9.28
N ALA A 194 26.50 11.61 9.59
CA ALA A 194 27.87 11.24 10.00
C ALA A 194 28.89 11.54 8.89
N ALA A 195 28.54 11.24 7.62
CA ALA A 195 29.37 11.59 6.46
C ALA A 195 29.62 13.09 6.38
N ASP A 196 28.55 13.89 6.51
CA ASP A 196 28.62 15.35 6.43
C ASP A 196 29.50 15.95 7.52
N LEU A 197 29.34 15.47 8.76
CA LEU A 197 30.18 15.90 9.88
C LEU A 197 31.67 15.53 9.67
N ALA A 198 31.94 14.30 9.24
CA ALA A 198 33.30 13.87 8.94
C ALA A 198 33.95 14.73 7.84
N LEU A 199 33.23 14.96 6.75
CA LEU A 199 33.71 15.78 5.63
C LEU A 199 33.90 17.25 6.01
N ALA A 200 33.03 17.82 6.84
CA ALA A 200 33.17 19.17 7.36
C ALA A 200 34.42 19.32 8.23
N LEU A 201 34.74 18.31 9.06
CA LEU A 201 35.98 18.28 9.84
C LEU A 201 37.23 18.20 8.95
N VAL A 202 37.21 17.33 7.92
CA VAL A 202 38.31 17.21 6.94
C VAL A 202 38.50 18.53 6.19
N ALA A 203 37.43 19.15 5.73
CA ALA A 203 37.50 20.43 5.03
C ALA A 203 38.08 21.56 5.90
N ARG A 204 37.87 21.52 7.22
CA ARG A 204 38.42 22.47 8.17
C ARG A 204 39.93 22.29 8.40
N VAL A 205 40.37 20.99 8.47
CA VAL A 205 41.79 20.71 8.78
C VAL A 205 42.67 20.71 7.53
N ALA A 206 42.14 20.24 6.41
CA ALA A 206 42.88 20.10 5.16
C ALA A 206 42.06 20.59 3.94
N PRO A 207 41.85 21.91 3.77
CA PRO A 207 40.99 22.45 2.71
C PRO A 207 41.51 22.13 1.30
N GLN A 208 42.80 21.86 1.14
CA GLN A 208 43.41 21.52 -0.15
C GLN A 208 43.08 20.13 -0.65
N LEU A 209 42.50 19.22 0.18
CA LEU A 209 42.15 17.86 -0.22
C LEU A 209 40.88 17.77 -1.07
N GLY A 210 40.22 18.88 -1.36
CA GLY A 210 39.01 18.89 -2.19
C GLY A 210 37.87 18.08 -1.60
N ALA A 211 37.70 18.10 -0.28
CA ALA A 211 36.68 17.32 0.45
C ALA A 211 35.25 17.50 -0.11
N VAL A 212 34.98 18.64 -0.75
CA VAL A 212 33.70 18.92 -1.41
C VAL A 212 33.41 17.93 -2.55
N ASN A 213 34.44 17.51 -3.30
CA ASN A 213 34.27 16.55 -4.41
C ASN A 213 34.01 15.11 -3.89
N ALA A 214 34.49 14.78 -2.68
CA ALA A 214 34.25 13.50 -2.04
C ALA A 214 32.90 13.43 -1.31
N ALA A 215 32.21 14.56 -1.13
CA ALA A 215 30.98 14.63 -0.31
C ALA A 215 29.85 13.77 -0.89
N GLN A 216 29.59 13.86 -2.18
CA GLN A 216 28.48 13.11 -2.80
C GLN A 216 28.66 11.60 -2.76
N PRO A 217 29.80 11.03 -3.21
CA PRO A 217 29.99 9.57 -3.11
C PRO A 217 30.03 9.05 -1.67
N ALA A 218 30.55 9.85 -0.73
CA ALA A 218 30.58 9.46 0.69
C ALA A 218 29.17 9.42 1.30
N ARG A 219 28.33 10.41 1.04
CA ARG A 219 26.91 10.41 1.46
C ARG A 219 26.17 9.23 0.87
N ALA A 220 26.33 8.98 -0.44
CA ALA A 220 25.67 7.90 -1.14
C ALA A 220 26.04 6.52 -0.53
N ALA A 221 27.35 6.28 -0.29
CA ALA A 221 27.84 5.03 0.25
C ALA A 221 27.42 4.83 1.71
N LEU A 222 27.67 5.82 2.59
CA LEU A 222 27.37 5.69 4.02
C LEU A 222 25.88 5.65 4.29
N GLY A 223 25.06 6.42 3.55
CA GLY A 223 23.60 6.35 3.66
C GLY A 223 23.05 4.97 3.27
N LEU A 224 23.59 4.35 2.20
CA LEU A 224 23.17 3.02 1.77
C LEU A 224 23.62 1.92 2.74
N LEU A 225 24.86 1.99 3.22
CA LEU A 225 25.39 1.05 4.22
C LEU A 225 24.60 1.13 5.52
N ALA A 226 24.26 2.34 5.98
CA ALA A 226 23.46 2.54 7.18
C ALA A 226 22.01 2.03 7.00
N LEU A 227 21.42 2.23 5.82
CA LEU A 227 20.10 1.66 5.49
C LEU A 227 20.17 0.11 5.52
N GLY A 228 21.21 -0.47 4.95
CA GLY A 228 21.44 -1.91 4.98
C GLY A 228 21.65 -2.45 6.40
N ALA A 229 22.43 -1.74 7.24
CA ALA A 229 22.62 -2.10 8.64
C ALA A 229 21.30 -2.04 9.45
N GLY A 230 20.39 -1.11 9.10
CA GLY A 230 19.05 -1.01 9.68
C GLY A 230 18.02 -2.00 9.11
N ALA A 231 18.39 -2.83 8.15
CA ALA A 231 17.44 -3.68 7.43
C ALA A 231 16.62 -4.61 8.33
N ALA A 232 17.24 -5.21 9.35
CA ALA A 232 16.55 -6.12 10.28
C ALA A 232 15.42 -5.41 11.06
N THR A 233 15.69 -4.19 11.56
CA THR A 233 14.69 -3.38 12.27
C THR A 233 13.62 -2.87 11.33
N ALA A 234 13.98 -2.47 10.10
CA ALA A 234 13.06 -2.09 9.05
C ALA A 234 12.12 -3.24 8.67
N GLY A 235 12.66 -4.46 8.47
CA GLY A 235 11.88 -5.66 8.15
C GLY A 235 10.85 -5.99 9.21
N GLY A 236 11.23 -5.98 10.49
CA GLY A 236 10.31 -6.19 11.60
C GLY A 236 9.16 -5.16 11.63
N ARG A 237 9.48 -3.89 11.39
CA ARG A 237 8.48 -2.82 11.32
C ARG A 237 7.52 -2.99 10.14
N LEU A 238 8.05 -3.37 8.98
CA LEU A 238 7.25 -3.58 7.78
C LEU A 238 6.25 -4.74 7.94
N VAL A 239 6.67 -5.87 8.52
CA VAL A 239 5.77 -6.99 8.83
C VAL A 239 4.67 -6.56 9.81
N GLN A 240 5.01 -5.77 10.84
CA GLN A 240 4.01 -5.22 11.76
C GLN A 240 2.99 -4.34 11.04
N LEU A 241 3.42 -3.48 10.09
CA LEU A 241 2.51 -2.64 9.31
C LEU A 241 1.53 -3.46 8.47
N VAL A 242 2.00 -4.56 7.83
CA VAL A 242 1.11 -5.44 7.07
C VAL A 242 0.08 -6.10 7.99
N ALA A 243 0.49 -6.54 9.17
CA ALA A 243 -0.44 -7.11 10.16
C ALA A 243 -1.45 -6.06 10.67
N LEU A 244 -1.02 -4.81 10.88
CA LEU A 244 -1.91 -3.70 11.23
C LEU A 244 -2.90 -3.37 10.11
N ALA A 245 -2.46 -3.40 8.85
CA ALA A 245 -3.34 -3.23 7.70
C ALA A 245 -4.44 -4.30 7.66
N GLY A 246 -4.10 -5.57 7.87
CA GLY A 246 -5.07 -6.67 7.94
C GLY A 246 -6.10 -6.47 9.06
N ARG A 247 -5.66 -6.04 10.26
CA ARG A 247 -6.56 -5.69 11.36
C ARG A 247 -7.42 -4.46 11.05
N GLY A 248 -6.86 -3.43 10.42
CA GLY A 248 -7.59 -2.25 9.99
C GLY A 248 -8.72 -2.59 9.01
N VAL A 249 -8.46 -3.47 8.06
CA VAL A 249 -9.47 -4.00 7.13
C VAL A 249 -10.60 -4.71 7.90
N ALA A 250 -10.27 -5.55 8.87
CA ALA A 250 -11.27 -6.23 9.70
C ALA A 250 -12.13 -5.25 10.52
N LEU A 251 -11.52 -4.21 11.11
CA LEU A 251 -12.23 -3.17 11.87
C LEU A 251 -13.19 -2.35 11.00
N VAL A 252 -12.80 -1.98 9.80
CA VAL A 252 -13.66 -1.26 8.84
C VAL A 252 -14.86 -2.12 8.44
N ALA A 253 -14.69 -3.44 8.43
CA ALA A 253 -15.74 -4.39 8.16
C ALA A 253 -16.74 -4.54 9.33
N GLY A 254 -16.48 -3.95 10.49
CA GLY A 254 -17.31 -4.16 11.71
C GLY A 254 -16.96 -5.46 12.43
N GLY A 255 -15.84 -6.09 12.11
CA GLY A 255 -15.28 -7.20 12.86
C GLY A 255 -14.76 -6.74 14.22
N ALA A 256 -14.92 -7.59 15.25
CA ALA A 256 -14.23 -7.37 16.52
C ALA A 256 -12.70 -7.44 16.31
N PRO A 257 -11.89 -6.67 17.05
CA PRO A 257 -10.44 -6.66 16.95
C PRO A 257 -9.80 -7.99 17.31
#